data_e2b3f5949274d8e480e1bf168cf16ef8
#
_entry.id   e2b3f5949274d8e480e1bf168cf16ef8
#
_cell.length_a   1.000
_cell.length_b   1.000
_cell.length_c   1.000
_cell.angle_alpha   90.00
_cell.angle_beta   90.00
_cell.angle_gamma   90.00
#
_symmetry.space_group_name_H-M   'P 1'
#
loop_
_entity.id
_entity.type
_entity.pdbx_description
1 polymer ?
#
loop_
_entity_poly.entity_id
_entity_poly.type
_entity_poly.pdbx_seq_one_letter_code
_entity_poly.pdbx_strand_id
1 'polypeptide(L)'
;MHTTARAEQAVQAEALFGHGPTWDAGTASLLWTDLRSRTVHRYAPDDTDHSMEVPQQVSAAKPRSRGGLLLHFDEGIALYDSDGERRTWLTFWARDGFRGGETTVDACGRAWANTVPEGEHGDGWLVRVDAGGAAHVVLNGISAGNGLAWSPDDTVLYFVDGATRRVDALTVDPVTGAASERRPAFEVDGEPAGLCTDVEGGVWVAVQDRGEVRRYAPDGRLDRTVPLPSQRPTGCCFGGEDLTDLYITTAREGVTDPAPADGSVLVLPDAGTGLRSHTFAG
;
A
#
# COMPACT_ATOMS: atom_id res chain seq x y z
N MET A 1 22.78 25.51 -3.37
CA MET A 1 22.53 24.47 -4.39
C MET A 1 21.65 23.44 -3.72
N HIS A 2 20.37 23.38 -4.02
CA HIS A 2 19.55 22.27 -3.54
C HIS A 2 19.93 21.04 -4.35
N THR A 3 20.65 20.14 -3.75
CA THR A 3 20.86 18.81 -4.33
C THR A 3 19.49 18.16 -4.42
N THR A 4 18.98 17.92 -5.61
CA THR A 4 17.71 17.20 -5.78
C THR A 4 17.93 15.80 -5.21
N ALA A 5 17.25 15.47 -4.11
CA ALA A 5 17.31 14.14 -3.52
C ALA A 5 16.96 13.09 -4.59
N ARG A 6 17.76 12.05 -4.68
CA ARG A 6 17.54 10.92 -5.60
C ARG A 6 17.14 9.70 -4.78
N ALA A 7 16.26 8.91 -5.36
CA ALA A 7 15.95 7.62 -4.78
C ALA A 7 17.18 6.69 -4.88
N GLU A 8 17.48 6.03 -3.78
CA GLU A 8 18.56 5.04 -3.67
C GLU A 8 17.99 3.71 -3.15
N GLN A 9 18.79 2.65 -3.23
CA GLN A 9 18.36 1.32 -2.82
C GLN A 9 18.50 1.16 -1.31
N ALA A 10 17.36 0.98 -0.60
CA ALA A 10 17.31 0.70 0.84
C ALA A 10 17.46 -0.81 1.11
N VAL A 11 16.76 -1.65 0.34
CA VAL A 11 16.83 -3.11 0.44
C VAL A 11 17.15 -3.67 -0.94
N GLN A 12 18.25 -4.37 -1.04
CA GLN A 12 18.54 -5.16 -2.23
C GLN A 12 17.73 -6.45 -2.18
N ALA A 13 16.73 -6.55 -3.04
CA ALA A 13 15.90 -7.73 -3.17
C ALA A 13 15.67 -8.04 -4.66
N GLU A 14 15.17 -9.23 -4.92
CA GLU A 14 14.79 -9.68 -6.27
C GLU A 14 13.29 -10.01 -6.32
N ALA A 15 12.48 -9.19 -5.64
CA ALA A 15 11.06 -9.41 -5.53
C ALA A 15 10.39 -9.49 -6.90
N LEU A 16 9.61 -10.52 -7.12
CA LEU A 16 8.81 -10.63 -8.33
C LEU A 16 7.78 -9.51 -8.38
N PHE A 17 7.10 -9.25 -7.24
CA PHE A 17 6.15 -8.16 -7.12
C PHE A 17 6.16 -7.59 -5.70
N GLY A 18 7.10 -6.70 -5.40
CA GLY A 18 7.10 -5.96 -4.12
C GLY A 18 5.82 -5.14 -4.00
N HIS A 19 5.15 -5.16 -2.83
CA HIS A 19 3.83 -4.56 -2.65
C HIS A 19 3.54 -4.14 -1.22
N GLY A 20 2.56 -3.26 -1.04
CA GLY A 20 1.93 -2.91 0.22
C GLY A 20 2.86 -2.32 1.30
N PRO A 21 3.82 -1.42 0.96
CA PRO A 21 4.75 -0.91 1.94
C PRO A 21 4.01 -0.16 3.05
N THR A 22 4.42 -0.41 4.30
CA THR A 22 3.81 0.20 5.49
C THR A 22 4.88 0.40 6.55
N TRP A 23 5.05 1.62 7.03
CA TRP A 23 5.94 1.89 8.15
C TRP A 23 5.26 1.56 9.48
N ASP A 24 5.83 0.60 10.20
CA ASP A 24 5.46 0.26 11.58
C ASP A 24 6.26 1.13 12.55
N ALA A 25 5.68 2.23 12.98
CA ALA A 25 6.34 3.14 13.93
C ALA A 25 6.53 2.51 15.33
N GLY A 26 5.83 1.42 15.65
CA GLY A 26 6.00 0.70 16.93
C GLY A 26 7.31 -0.09 16.99
N THR A 27 7.81 -0.53 15.85
CA THR A 27 9.06 -1.31 15.71
C THR A 27 10.12 -0.58 14.89
N ALA A 28 9.86 0.67 14.46
CA ALA A 28 10.70 1.47 13.58
C ALA A 28 11.17 0.68 12.35
N SER A 29 10.25 -0.01 11.69
CA SER A 29 10.56 -0.87 10.54
C SER A 29 9.54 -0.75 9.42
N LEU A 30 10.00 -1.00 8.19
CA LEU A 30 9.17 -1.12 7.02
C LEU A 30 8.64 -2.54 6.89
N LEU A 31 7.34 -2.70 6.83
CA LEU A 31 6.66 -3.92 6.38
C LEU A 31 6.40 -3.82 4.89
N TRP A 32 6.71 -4.86 4.14
CA TRP A 32 6.36 -4.98 2.72
C TRP A 32 6.20 -6.45 2.34
N THR A 33 5.64 -6.74 1.19
CA THR A 33 5.40 -8.11 0.74
C THR A 33 6.03 -8.33 -0.64
N ASP A 34 6.55 -9.53 -0.90
CA ASP A 34 6.64 -10.05 -2.27
C ASP A 34 5.40 -10.91 -2.51
N LEU A 35 4.42 -10.31 -3.18
CA LEU A 35 3.12 -10.90 -3.41
C LEU A 35 3.23 -12.27 -4.11
N ARG A 36 4.07 -12.35 -5.15
CA ARG A 36 4.23 -13.56 -5.96
C ARG A 36 5.04 -14.66 -5.26
N SER A 37 6.06 -14.26 -4.50
CA SER A 37 6.87 -15.18 -3.73
C SER A 37 6.24 -15.59 -2.40
N ARG A 38 5.08 -15.02 -2.06
CA ARG A 38 4.36 -15.33 -0.82
C ARG A 38 5.20 -15.05 0.43
N THR A 39 5.84 -13.89 0.45
CA THR A 39 6.76 -13.52 1.51
C THR A 39 6.37 -12.17 2.11
N VAL A 40 6.38 -12.11 3.43
CA VAL A 40 6.26 -10.87 4.20
C VAL A 40 7.64 -10.49 4.67
N HIS A 41 8.04 -9.25 4.45
CA HIS A 41 9.33 -8.69 4.81
C HIS A 41 9.18 -7.65 5.91
N ARG A 42 10.20 -7.57 6.77
CA ARG A 42 10.38 -6.53 7.77
C ARG A 42 11.81 -6.00 7.67
N TYR A 43 11.95 -4.79 7.23
CA TYR A 43 13.22 -4.09 7.12
C TYR A 43 13.34 -3.00 8.16
N ALA A 44 14.41 -3.00 8.95
CA ALA A 44 14.79 -1.90 9.82
C ALA A 44 16.06 -1.23 9.26
N PRO A 45 16.14 0.12 9.19
CA PRO A 45 17.29 0.81 8.60
C PRO A 45 18.65 0.49 9.27
N ASP A 46 18.63 0.12 10.55
CA ASP A 46 19.82 -0.23 11.35
C ASP A 46 20.10 -1.74 11.36
N ASP A 47 19.31 -2.55 10.63
CA ASP A 47 19.37 -4.00 10.62
C ASP A 47 19.18 -4.54 9.20
N THR A 48 19.04 -5.85 9.09
CA THR A 48 18.78 -6.55 7.83
C THR A 48 17.29 -6.65 7.53
N ASP A 49 16.96 -6.98 6.29
CA ASP A 49 15.60 -7.37 5.92
C ASP A 49 15.34 -8.81 6.39
N HIS A 50 14.36 -8.97 7.27
CA HIS A 50 13.88 -10.27 7.73
C HIS A 50 12.62 -10.66 6.96
N SER A 51 12.52 -11.92 6.57
CA SER A 51 11.39 -12.41 5.78
C SER A 51 10.71 -13.61 6.43
N MET A 52 9.40 -13.71 6.21
CA MET A 52 8.56 -14.81 6.64
C MET A 52 7.77 -15.33 5.43
N GLU A 53 7.92 -16.62 5.13
CA GLU A 53 7.10 -17.28 4.12
C GLU A 53 5.68 -17.51 4.63
N VAL A 54 4.70 -17.35 3.76
CA VAL A 54 3.28 -17.58 4.05
C VAL A 54 2.66 -18.50 3.01
N PRO A 55 1.55 -19.20 3.34
CA PRO A 55 1.04 -20.29 2.49
C PRO A 55 0.39 -19.84 1.19
N GLN A 56 0.01 -18.55 1.07
CA GLN A 56 -0.72 -17.99 -0.08
C GLN A 56 -0.10 -16.68 -0.51
N GLN A 57 -0.50 -16.17 -1.67
CA GLN A 57 -0.14 -14.82 -2.08
C GLN A 57 -0.64 -13.81 -1.04
N VAL A 58 0.24 -12.90 -0.62
CA VAL A 58 -0.02 -11.90 0.40
C VAL A 58 0.19 -10.52 -0.19
N SER A 59 -0.85 -9.72 -0.18
CA SER A 59 -0.84 -8.39 -0.80
C SER A 59 -0.51 -7.27 0.17
N ALA A 60 -0.79 -7.44 1.45
CA ALA A 60 -0.48 -6.42 2.46
C ALA A 60 -0.22 -7.02 3.83
N ALA A 61 0.64 -6.36 4.60
CA ALA A 61 0.91 -6.63 6.00
C ALA A 61 0.74 -5.33 6.79
N LYS A 62 -0.12 -5.34 7.81
CA LYS A 62 -0.38 -4.16 8.65
C LYS A 62 -0.15 -4.51 10.12
N PRO A 63 0.46 -3.61 10.90
CA PRO A 63 0.67 -3.85 12.32
C PRO A 63 -0.66 -3.86 13.08
N ARG A 64 -0.74 -4.68 14.14
CA ARG A 64 -1.87 -4.77 15.04
C ARG A 64 -1.58 -4.05 16.35
N SER A 65 -2.58 -3.40 16.93
CA SER A 65 -2.45 -2.70 18.22
C SER A 65 -2.15 -3.65 19.40
N ARG A 66 -2.47 -4.94 19.24
CA ARG A 66 -2.21 -6.01 20.22
C ARG A 66 -0.93 -6.81 19.95
N GLY A 67 -0.10 -6.35 19.01
CA GLY A 67 1.06 -7.06 18.50
C GLY A 67 0.71 -8.04 17.39
N GLY A 68 1.73 -8.44 16.60
CA GLY A 68 1.57 -9.26 15.42
C GLY A 68 1.09 -8.47 14.19
N LEU A 69 0.60 -9.20 13.18
CA LEU A 69 0.27 -8.66 11.87
C LEU A 69 -1.16 -9.03 11.46
N LEU A 70 -1.80 -8.12 10.74
CA LEU A 70 -2.91 -8.41 9.85
C LEU A 70 -2.32 -8.65 8.47
N LEU A 71 -2.64 -9.78 7.84
CA LEU A 71 -2.21 -10.13 6.48
C LEU A 71 -3.42 -10.25 5.57
N HIS A 72 -3.34 -9.62 4.39
CA HIS A 72 -4.35 -9.71 3.34
C HIS A 72 -3.92 -10.73 2.30
N PHE A 73 -4.64 -11.82 2.23
CA PHE A 73 -4.49 -12.91 1.28
C PHE A 73 -5.55 -12.86 0.18
N ASP A 74 -5.43 -13.70 -0.83
CA ASP A 74 -6.43 -13.81 -1.90
C ASP A 74 -7.82 -14.18 -1.36
N GLU A 75 -7.86 -15.08 -0.37
CA GLU A 75 -9.10 -15.61 0.20
C GLU A 75 -9.66 -14.80 1.38
N GLY A 76 -8.97 -13.76 1.83
CA GLY A 76 -9.44 -12.98 2.98
C GLY A 76 -8.34 -12.35 3.81
N ILE A 77 -8.67 -12.04 5.05
CA ILE A 77 -7.76 -11.42 6.01
C ILE A 77 -7.51 -12.38 7.18
N ALA A 78 -6.23 -12.61 7.49
CA ALA A 78 -5.81 -13.39 8.64
C ALA A 78 -4.97 -12.55 9.61
N LEU A 79 -5.00 -12.95 10.87
CA LEU A 79 -4.19 -12.40 11.96
C LEU A 79 -3.05 -13.37 12.28
N TYR A 80 -1.86 -12.81 12.39
CA TYR A 80 -0.66 -13.51 12.86
C TYR A 80 -0.26 -12.97 14.22
N ASP A 81 0.17 -13.85 15.11
CA ASP A 81 0.70 -13.46 16.40
C ASP A 81 2.10 -12.83 16.24
N SER A 82 2.60 -12.20 17.29
CA SER A 82 3.88 -11.47 17.27
C SER A 82 5.10 -12.33 16.96
N ASP A 83 5.03 -13.65 17.23
CA ASP A 83 6.05 -14.64 16.87
C ASP A 83 5.91 -15.17 15.43
N GLY A 84 4.81 -14.84 14.73
CA GLY A 84 4.52 -15.31 13.39
C GLY A 84 4.07 -16.78 13.29
N GLU A 85 3.96 -17.49 14.40
CA GLU A 85 3.68 -18.94 14.38
C GLU A 85 2.19 -19.27 14.25
N ARG A 86 1.34 -18.42 14.85
CA ARG A 86 -0.09 -18.69 14.90
C ARG A 86 -0.87 -17.79 13.95
N ARG A 87 -1.58 -18.45 13.01
CA ARG A 87 -2.52 -17.80 12.10
C ARG A 87 -3.96 -18.05 12.51
N THR A 88 -4.77 -17.00 12.52
CA THR A 88 -6.21 -17.10 12.71
C THR A 88 -6.92 -16.30 11.62
N TRP A 89 -7.85 -16.91 10.88
CA TRP A 89 -8.68 -16.19 9.94
C TRP A 89 -9.59 -15.20 10.68
N LEU A 90 -9.51 -13.92 10.30
CA LEU A 90 -10.37 -12.87 10.79
C LEU A 90 -11.66 -12.82 9.97
N THR A 91 -11.52 -12.82 8.66
CA THR A 91 -12.63 -12.88 7.71
C THR A 91 -12.18 -13.64 6.46
N PHE A 92 -13.11 -14.35 5.83
CA PHE A 92 -12.84 -15.20 4.70
C PHE A 92 -13.92 -14.97 3.64
N TRP A 93 -13.52 -14.72 2.40
CA TRP A 93 -14.46 -14.46 1.31
C TRP A 93 -14.27 -15.35 0.09
N ALA A 94 -13.23 -16.18 0.01
CA ALA A 94 -12.90 -17.12 -1.05
C ALA A 94 -13.72 -16.95 -2.33
N ARG A 95 -13.29 -16.05 -3.16
CA ARG A 95 -13.92 -15.80 -4.45
C ARG A 95 -12.93 -16.15 -5.55
N ASP A 96 -13.22 -17.19 -6.33
CA ASP A 96 -12.38 -17.64 -7.42
C ASP A 96 -12.12 -16.52 -8.44
N GLY A 97 -10.88 -16.42 -8.94
CA GLY A 97 -10.50 -15.42 -9.92
C GLY A 97 -10.27 -14.01 -9.34
N PHE A 98 -10.06 -13.91 -8.03
CA PHE A 98 -9.67 -12.67 -7.36
C PHE A 98 -8.44 -12.88 -6.50
N ARG A 99 -7.62 -11.85 -6.40
CA ARG A 99 -6.54 -11.78 -5.42
C ARG A 99 -6.70 -10.58 -4.52
N GLY A 100 -5.98 -10.57 -3.40
CA GLY A 100 -5.85 -9.40 -2.55
C GLY A 100 -5.20 -8.24 -3.31
N GLY A 101 -5.70 -7.04 -3.10
CA GLY A 101 -5.10 -5.79 -3.52
C GLY A 101 -4.43 -5.08 -2.35
N GLU A 102 -4.60 -3.77 -2.21
CA GLU A 102 -4.03 -3.02 -1.09
C GLU A 102 -4.92 -3.09 0.15
N THR A 103 -4.32 -2.80 1.31
CA THR A 103 -5.02 -2.63 2.58
C THR A 103 -4.50 -1.40 3.30
N THR A 104 -5.38 -0.63 3.89
CA THR A 104 -5.06 0.44 4.84
C THR A 104 -5.88 0.27 6.12
N VAL A 105 -5.51 0.99 7.17
CA VAL A 105 -6.24 0.99 8.45
C VAL A 105 -6.70 2.41 8.73
N ASP A 106 -7.92 2.58 9.24
CA ASP A 106 -8.45 3.89 9.62
C ASP A 106 -8.14 4.24 11.09
N ALA A 107 -8.42 5.49 11.50
CA ALA A 107 -8.17 5.98 12.85
C ALA A 107 -8.90 5.20 13.96
N CYS A 108 -9.98 4.48 13.63
CA CYS A 108 -10.69 3.58 14.54
C CYS A 108 -10.12 2.15 14.56
N GLY A 109 -9.05 1.89 13.80
CA GLY A 109 -8.41 0.58 13.72
C GLY A 109 -9.18 -0.44 12.89
N ARG A 110 -10.05 -0.02 11.97
CA ARG A 110 -10.73 -0.90 11.01
C ARG A 110 -9.86 -1.05 9.75
N ALA A 111 -9.78 -2.25 9.21
CA ALA A 111 -9.08 -2.48 7.95
C ALA A 111 -9.97 -2.15 6.75
N TRP A 112 -9.40 -1.51 5.74
CA TRP A 112 -10.02 -1.25 4.44
C TRP A 112 -9.19 -1.94 3.38
N ALA A 113 -9.76 -2.90 2.69
CA ALA A 113 -9.07 -3.77 1.77
C ALA A 113 -9.79 -3.82 0.43
N ASN A 114 -9.04 -3.77 -0.66
CA ASN A 114 -9.60 -3.96 -1.99
C ASN A 114 -9.14 -5.28 -2.61
N THR A 115 -9.87 -5.74 -3.63
CA THR A 115 -9.55 -6.94 -4.39
C THR A 115 -9.26 -6.62 -5.84
N VAL A 116 -8.48 -7.47 -6.48
CA VAL A 116 -8.11 -7.37 -7.88
C VAL A 116 -8.64 -8.60 -8.61
N PRO A 117 -9.52 -8.44 -9.61
CA PRO A 117 -9.94 -9.56 -10.45
C PRO A 117 -8.76 -10.08 -11.28
N GLU A 118 -8.61 -11.40 -11.36
CA GLU A 118 -7.67 -12.08 -12.24
C GLU A 118 -8.36 -12.39 -13.56
N GLY A 119 -8.51 -11.40 -14.45
CA GLY A 119 -9.18 -11.53 -15.74
C GLY A 119 -9.82 -10.24 -16.22
N GLU A 120 -10.61 -10.31 -17.29
CA GLU A 120 -11.17 -9.12 -17.95
C GLU A 120 -12.39 -8.51 -17.24
N HIS A 121 -12.90 -9.10 -16.15
CA HIS A 121 -14.15 -8.68 -15.51
C HIS A 121 -13.86 -7.88 -14.24
N GLY A 122 -14.06 -6.57 -14.32
CA GLY A 122 -13.96 -5.63 -13.21
C GLY A 122 -15.12 -5.75 -12.23
N ASP A 123 -15.10 -6.72 -11.33
CA ASP A 123 -16.08 -6.91 -10.26
C ASP A 123 -15.43 -7.07 -8.88
N GLY A 124 -14.28 -6.40 -8.72
CA GLY A 124 -13.58 -6.30 -7.45
C GLY A 124 -14.35 -5.47 -6.42
N TRP A 125 -13.91 -5.56 -5.16
CA TRP A 125 -14.53 -4.89 -4.03
C TRP A 125 -13.54 -3.96 -3.32
N LEU A 126 -14.08 -2.95 -2.66
CA LEU A 126 -13.51 -2.32 -1.48
C LEU A 126 -14.36 -2.74 -0.29
N VAL A 127 -13.74 -3.36 0.70
CA VAL A 127 -14.40 -3.82 1.92
C VAL A 127 -13.80 -3.13 3.13
N ARG A 128 -14.63 -2.85 4.14
CA ARG A 128 -14.21 -2.45 5.47
C ARG A 128 -14.40 -3.64 6.41
N VAL A 129 -13.38 -3.95 7.20
CA VAL A 129 -13.38 -5.07 8.14
C VAL A 129 -13.13 -4.54 9.55
N ASP A 130 -14.09 -4.80 10.45
CA ASP A 130 -14.01 -4.38 11.84
C ASP A 130 -13.06 -5.31 12.65
N ALA A 131 -12.65 -4.88 13.83
CA ALA A 131 -11.77 -5.64 14.72
C ALA A 131 -12.27 -7.06 15.05
N GLY A 132 -13.58 -7.29 15.02
CA GLY A 132 -14.22 -8.60 15.22
C GLY A 132 -14.40 -9.44 13.95
N GLY A 133 -13.94 -8.97 12.79
CA GLY A 133 -14.03 -9.67 11.51
C GLY A 133 -15.31 -9.46 10.71
N ALA A 134 -16.22 -8.59 11.17
CA ALA A 134 -17.39 -8.23 10.37
C ALA A 134 -16.94 -7.43 9.13
N ALA A 135 -17.24 -7.95 7.93
CA ALA A 135 -16.87 -7.35 6.66
C ALA A 135 -18.08 -6.67 6.01
N HIS A 136 -17.85 -5.43 5.55
CA HIS A 136 -18.85 -4.59 4.90
C HIS A 136 -18.35 -4.16 3.53
N VAL A 137 -19.05 -4.52 2.46
CA VAL A 137 -18.71 -4.06 1.11
C VAL A 137 -19.06 -2.59 0.99
N VAL A 138 -18.06 -1.77 0.70
CA VAL A 138 -18.17 -0.31 0.52
C VAL A 138 -18.38 0.06 -0.93
N LEU A 139 -17.61 -0.56 -1.83
CA LEU A 139 -17.73 -0.40 -3.28
C LEU A 139 -17.69 -1.75 -3.98
N ASN A 140 -18.42 -1.84 -5.08
CA ASN A 140 -18.36 -2.93 -6.05
C ASN A 140 -17.86 -2.42 -7.39
N GLY A 141 -17.57 -3.33 -8.31
CA GLY A 141 -17.23 -2.99 -9.69
C GLY A 141 -15.85 -2.34 -9.84
N ILE A 142 -14.89 -2.70 -8.97
CA ILE A 142 -13.50 -2.25 -9.06
C ILE A 142 -12.80 -3.11 -10.12
N SER A 143 -12.18 -2.47 -11.09
CA SER A 143 -11.49 -3.18 -12.19
C SER A 143 -10.11 -3.70 -11.77
N ALA A 144 -9.36 -2.94 -10.98
CA ALA A 144 -8.04 -3.32 -10.48
C ALA A 144 -7.73 -2.53 -9.19
N GLY A 145 -8.18 -3.04 -8.06
CA GLY A 145 -7.96 -2.38 -6.76
C GLY A 145 -6.47 -2.26 -6.43
N ASN A 146 -6.00 -1.04 -6.21
CA ASN A 146 -4.61 -0.73 -5.89
C ASN A 146 -4.57 0.27 -4.73
N GLY A 147 -3.61 1.18 -4.68
CA GLY A 147 -3.31 2.08 -3.57
C GLY A 147 -4.51 2.59 -2.77
N LEU A 148 -4.36 2.62 -1.45
CA LEU A 148 -5.31 3.15 -0.47
C LEU A 148 -4.58 4.03 0.52
N ALA A 149 -4.99 5.29 0.71
CA ALA A 149 -4.44 6.17 1.74
C ALA A 149 -5.46 7.16 2.28
N TRP A 150 -5.30 7.52 3.54
CA TRP A 150 -6.15 8.49 4.22
C TRP A 150 -5.63 9.92 4.07
N SER A 151 -6.54 10.89 4.02
CA SER A 151 -6.19 12.30 4.20
C SER A 151 -5.68 12.57 5.63
N PRO A 152 -4.96 13.69 5.87
CA PRO A 152 -4.42 13.99 7.20
C PRO A 152 -5.46 14.10 8.33
N ASP A 153 -6.70 14.36 8.00
CA ASP A 153 -7.83 14.45 8.94
C ASP A 153 -8.70 13.19 8.99
N ASP A 154 -8.26 12.09 8.32
CA ASP A 154 -8.96 10.80 8.25
C ASP A 154 -10.40 10.89 7.66
N THR A 155 -10.75 11.97 6.98
CA THR A 155 -12.11 12.15 6.43
C THR A 155 -12.23 11.76 4.96
N VAL A 156 -11.12 11.57 4.25
CA VAL A 156 -11.09 11.17 2.85
C VAL A 156 -10.20 9.93 2.68
N LEU A 157 -10.75 8.90 2.07
CA LEU A 157 -10.00 7.76 1.57
C LEU A 157 -9.71 7.98 0.08
N TYR A 158 -8.44 8.17 -0.26
CA TYR A 158 -7.95 8.13 -1.65
C TYR A 158 -7.75 6.69 -2.08
N PHE A 159 -8.11 6.40 -3.33
CA PHE A 159 -8.01 5.05 -3.82
C PHE A 159 -7.72 5.01 -5.33
N VAL A 160 -6.93 4.01 -5.74
CA VAL A 160 -6.61 3.72 -7.14
C VAL A 160 -7.40 2.54 -7.63
N ASP A 161 -8.13 2.75 -8.73
CA ASP A 161 -8.62 1.68 -9.58
C ASP A 161 -7.82 1.72 -10.89
N GLY A 162 -6.87 0.78 -11.04
CA GLY A 162 -5.82 0.85 -12.03
C GLY A 162 -6.28 1.07 -13.47
N ALA A 163 -7.42 0.50 -13.86
CA ALA A 163 -7.94 0.68 -15.22
C ALA A 163 -8.45 2.10 -15.50
N THR A 164 -8.70 2.91 -14.48
CA THR A 164 -9.25 4.27 -14.66
C THR A 164 -8.19 5.34 -14.88
N ARG A 165 -6.92 5.02 -14.62
CA ARG A 165 -5.77 5.96 -14.70
C ARG A 165 -5.98 7.24 -13.89
N ARG A 166 -6.63 7.11 -12.74
CA ARG A 166 -6.89 8.24 -11.86
C ARG A 166 -6.88 7.81 -10.40
N VAL A 167 -6.74 8.77 -9.52
CA VAL A 167 -7.02 8.62 -8.10
C VAL A 167 -8.45 9.09 -7.84
N ASP A 168 -9.23 8.26 -7.19
CA ASP A 168 -10.57 8.60 -6.72
C ASP A 168 -10.56 8.88 -5.21
N ALA A 169 -11.62 9.49 -4.73
CA ALA A 169 -11.81 9.83 -3.34
C ALA A 169 -13.20 9.39 -2.85
N LEU A 170 -13.24 8.92 -1.62
CA LEU A 170 -14.45 8.66 -0.84
C LEU A 170 -14.42 9.55 0.39
N THR A 171 -15.48 10.28 0.65
CA THR A 171 -15.63 10.93 1.96
C THR A 171 -16.11 9.90 2.95
N VAL A 172 -15.43 9.80 4.09
CA VAL A 172 -15.71 8.82 5.13
C VAL A 172 -15.97 9.52 6.45
N ASP A 173 -17.02 9.11 7.13
CA ASP A 173 -17.24 9.49 8.53
C ASP A 173 -16.24 8.70 9.39
N PRO A 174 -15.27 9.35 10.06
CA PRO A 174 -14.20 8.63 10.76
C PRO A 174 -14.70 7.83 11.96
N VAL A 175 -15.85 8.17 12.55
CA VAL A 175 -16.41 7.47 13.70
C VAL A 175 -17.14 6.21 13.25
N THR A 176 -18.07 6.34 12.31
CA THR A 176 -18.94 5.23 11.86
C THR A 176 -18.31 4.39 10.75
N GLY A 177 -17.35 4.97 9.98
CA GLY A 177 -16.82 4.39 8.76
C GLY A 177 -17.83 4.34 7.60
N ALA A 178 -18.89 5.13 7.67
CA ALA A 178 -19.81 5.30 6.55
C ALA A 178 -19.12 6.09 5.44
N ALA A 179 -19.13 5.54 4.22
CA ALA A 179 -18.52 6.18 3.05
C ALA A 179 -19.56 6.74 2.10
N SER A 180 -19.21 7.86 1.46
CA SER A 180 -20.00 8.47 0.38
C SER A 180 -19.73 7.80 -0.97
N GLU A 181 -20.40 8.33 -1.99
CA GLU A 181 -20.12 7.96 -3.38
C GLU A 181 -18.67 8.24 -3.79
N ARG A 182 -18.14 7.39 -4.63
CA ARG A 182 -16.85 7.54 -5.30
C ARG A 182 -16.87 8.75 -6.22
N ARG A 183 -15.87 9.61 -6.14
CA ARG A 183 -15.65 10.75 -7.03
C ARG A 183 -14.20 10.83 -7.50
N PRO A 184 -13.92 11.32 -8.71
CA PRO A 184 -12.56 11.60 -9.14
C PRO A 184 -11.90 12.63 -8.20
N ALA A 185 -10.64 12.39 -7.81
CA ALA A 185 -9.78 13.37 -7.17
C ALA A 185 -8.90 14.06 -8.21
N PHE A 186 -8.14 13.28 -8.97
CA PHE A 186 -7.30 13.77 -10.08
C PHE A 186 -6.93 12.64 -11.03
N GLU A 187 -6.55 13.00 -12.26
CA GLU A 187 -6.05 12.07 -13.27
C GLU A 187 -4.53 11.90 -13.15
N VAL A 188 -4.05 10.72 -13.55
CA VAL A 188 -2.62 10.37 -13.58
C VAL A 188 -2.24 10.02 -15.03
N ASP A 189 -1.29 10.76 -15.60
CA ASP A 189 -0.72 10.40 -16.90
C ASP A 189 0.23 9.21 -16.75
N GLY A 190 -0.32 8.01 -16.84
CA GLY A 190 0.36 6.74 -16.64
C GLY A 190 -0.53 5.73 -15.93
N GLU A 191 0.11 4.67 -15.40
CA GLU A 191 -0.55 3.60 -14.65
C GLU A 191 -0.33 3.79 -13.15
N PRO A 192 -1.28 4.41 -12.42
CA PRO A 192 -1.15 4.59 -10.98
C PRO A 192 -1.24 3.25 -10.25
N ALA A 193 -0.40 3.10 -9.21
CA ALA A 193 -0.36 1.92 -8.37
C ALA A 193 -0.59 2.29 -6.89
N GLY A 194 0.30 1.86 -5.99
CA GLY A 194 0.21 2.23 -4.57
C GLY A 194 0.43 3.72 -4.36
N LEU A 195 -0.17 4.24 -3.29
CA LEU A 195 -0.09 5.66 -2.93
C LEU A 195 -0.02 5.86 -1.42
N CYS A 196 0.46 7.01 -1.00
CA CYS A 196 0.41 7.50 0.38
C CYS A 196 0.17 9.01 0.40
N THR A 197 -0.06 9.57 1.58
CA THR A 197 -0.28 11.01 1.78
C THR A 197 0.76 11.60 2.71
N ASP A 198 1.02 12.89 2.56
CA ASP A 198 1.84 13.67 3.47
C ASP A 198 0.99 14.59 4.36
N VAL A 199 1.64 15.20 5.38
CA VAL A 199 0.96 16.09 6.35
C VAL A 199 0.37 17.35 5.73
N GLU A 200 0.81 17.74 4.54
CA GLU A 200 0.28 18.88 3.78
C GLU A 200 -0.96 18.49 2.96
N GLY A 201 -1.36 17.21 2.98
CA GLY A 201 -2.45 16.66 2.18
C GLY A 201 -2.05 16.34 0.73
N GLY A 202 -0.77 16.38 0.40
CA GLY A 202 -0.26 15.93 -0.87
C GLY A 202 -0.37 14.42 -1.01
N VAL A 203 -0.71 13.94 -2.22
CA VAL A 203 -0.84 12.52 -2.53
C VAL A 203 0.35 12.07 -3.38
N TRP A 204 1.13 11.12 -2.86
CA TRP A 204 2.24 10.51 -3.55
C TRP A 204 1.79 9.22 -4.22
N VAL A 205 2.06 9.07 -5.50
CA VAL A 205 1.57 7.95 -6.33
C VAL A 205 2.74 7.30 -7.06
N ALA A 206 2.90 5.99 -6.93
CA ALA A 206 3.79 5.21 -7.78
C ALA A 206 3.15 5.06 -9.18
N VAL A 207 3.90 5.39 -10.25
CA VAL A 207 3.42 5.32 -11.63
C VAL A 207 4.22 4.24 -12.35
N GLN A 208 3.62 3.05 -12.50
CA GLN A 208 4.31 1.81 -12.87
C GLN A 208 4.95 1.86 -14.24
N ASP A 209 4.23 2.34 -15.25
CA ASP A 209 4.67 2.38 -16.65
C ASP A 209 5.64 3.54 -16.95
N ARG A 210 5.93 4.37 -15.94
CA ARG A 210 6.82 5.54 -16.08
C ARG A 210 8.13 5.42 -15.29
N GLY A 211 8.23 4.46 -14.38
CA GLY A 211 9.39 4.38 -13.47
C GLY A 211 9.53 5.61 -12.57
N GLU A 212 8.42 6.13 -12.08
CA GLU A 212 8.36 7.39 -11.34
C GLU A 212 7.49 7.28 -10.08
N VAL A 213 7.78 8.16 -9.10
CA VAL A 213 6.83 8.53 -8.06
C VAL A 213 6.47 10.00 -8.26
N ARG A 214 5.20 10.32 -8.18
CA ARG A 214 4.67 11.68 -8.36
C ARG A 214 3.92 12.15 -7.14
N ARG A 215 4.11 13.41 -6.77
CA ARG A 215 3.32 14.10 -5.76
C ARG A 215 2.28 14.99 -6.42
N TYR A 216 1.05 14.87 -5.99
CA TYR A 216 -0.04 15.75 -6.38
C TYR A 216 -0.44 16.59 -5.17
N ALA A 217 -0.61 17.91 -5.37
CA ALA A 217 -1.08 18.82 -4.34
C ALA A 217 -2.54 18.50 -3.95
N PRO A 218 -3.06 19.01 -2.82
CA PRO A 218 -4.44 18.75 -2.38
C PRO A 218 -5.52 19.16 -3.39
N ASP A 219 -5.21 20.10 -4.29
CA ASP A 219 -6.08 20.53 -5.39
C ASP A 219 -6.01 19.61 -6.63
N GLY A 220 -5.22 18.52 -6.58
CA GLY A 220 -5.03 17.57 -7.66
C GLY A 220 -4.00 17.96 -8.72
N ARG A 221 -3.34 19.11 -8.58
CA ARG A 221 -2.30 19.55 -9.52
C ARG A 221 -1.00 18.75 -9.28
N LEU A 222 -0.37 18.28 -10.35
CA LEU A 222 0.97 17.67 -10.28
C LEU A 222 1.99 18.69 -9.74
N ASP A 223 2.61 18.35 -8.62
CA ASP A 223 3.53 19.21 -7.88
C ASP A 223 4.99 18.78 -8.07
N ARG A 224 5.26 17.47 -8.01
CA ARG A 224 6.62 16.92 -8.11
C ARG A 224 6.63 15.60 -8.86
N THR A 225 7.65 15.40 -9.70
CA THR A 225 7.95 14.11 -10.34
C THR A 225 9.35 13.69 -9.94
N VAL A 226 9.50 12.44 -9.48
CA VAL A 226 10.78 11.85 -9.09
C VAL A 226 11.01 10.61 -9.94
N PRO A 227 11.95 10.65 -10.90
CA PRO A 227 12.35 9.48 -11.66
C PRO A 227 13.09 8.50 -10.75
N LEU A 228 12.87 7.22 -10.95
CA LEU A 228 13.45 6.14 -10.15
C LEU A 228 14.46 5.33 -10.94
N PRO A 229 15.44 4.69 -10.29
CA PRO A 229 16.34 3.75 -10.94
C PRO A 229 15.67 2.41 -11.32
N SER A 230 14.43 2.19 -10.89
CA SER A 230 13.58 1.04 -11.24
C SER A 230 12.56 1.40 -12.28
N GLN A 231 12.26 0.46 -13.19
CA GLN A 231 11.30 0.64 -14.28
C GLN A 231 9.85 0.49 -13.79
N ARG A 232 9.62 -0.24 -12.66
CA ARG A 232 8.27 -0.61 -12.23
C ARG A 232 8.05 -0.42 -10.72
N PRO A 233 7.86 0.83 -10.27
CA PRO A 233 7.42 1.08 -8.89
C PRO A 233 5.98 0.62 -8.68
N THR A 234 5.69 0.04 -7.52
CA THR A 234 4.41 -0.60 -7.21
C THR A 234 3.66 0.03 -6.05
N GLY A 235 4.38 0.72 -5.14
CA GLY A 235 3.77 1.38 -4.00
C GLY A 235 4.76 2.27 -3.28
N CYS A 236 4.26 3.11 -2.38
CA CYS A 236 5.10 3.96 -1.55
C CYS A 236 4.48 4.20 -0.18
N CYS A 237 5.32 4.44 0.82
CA CYS A 237 4.92 4.92 2.13
C CYS A 237 6.03 5.76 2.76
N PHE A 238 5.65 6.70 3.62
CA PHE A 238 6.62 7.42 4.43
C PHE A 238 7.09 6.56 5.61
N GLY A 239 8.36 6.71 5.98
CA GLY A 239 9.00 6.02 7.08
C GLY A 239 10.21 6.78 7.61
N GLY A 240 11.02 6.11 8.45
CA GLY A 240 12.08 6.74 9.22
C GLY A 240 11.58 7.28 10.56
N GLU A 241 12.48 7.73 11.43
CA GLU A 241 12.17 8.21 12.77
C GLU A 241 11.18 9.39 12.73
N ASP A 242 11.40 10.33 11.81
CA ASP A 242 10.60 11.55 11.65
C ASP A 242 9.57 11.45 10.50
N LEU A 243 9.41 10.27 9.89
CA LEU A 243 8.54 10.03 8.73
C LEU A 243 8.87 10.92 7.53
N THR A 244 10.14 11.21 7.30
CA THR A 244 10.58 12.11 6.20
C THR A 244 11.06 11.36 4.96
N ASP A 245 11.34 10.08 5.10
CA ASP A 245 11.84 9.24 4.02
C ASP A 245 10.69 8.52 3.31
N LEU A 246 10.66 8.60 1.97
CA LEU A 246 9.66 7.89 1.18
C LEU A 246 10.25 6.56 0.71
N TYR A 247 9.77 5.44 1.26
CA TYR A 247 10.09 4.09 0.80
C TYR A 247 9.19 3.70 -0.36
N ILE A 248 9.78 3.03 -1.37
CA ILE A 248 9.10 2.69 -2.62
C ILE A 248 9.38 1.23 -2.94
N THR A 249 8.35 0.41 -3.02
CA THR A 249 8.44 -0.97 -3.50
C THR A 249 8.47 -1.02 -5.03
N THR A 250 9.16 -2.02 -5.57
CA THR A 250 9.29 -2.20 -7.04
C THR A 250 9.08 -3.67 -7.42
N ALA A 251 8.88 -3.94 -8.70
CA ALA A 251 8.67 -5.28 -9.24
C ALA A 251 9.64 -5.62 -10.36
N ARG A 252 10.00 -6.90 -10.46
CA ARG A 252 10.69 -7.49 -11.63
C ARG A 252 9.71 -8.08 -12.65
N GLU A 253 8.54 -8.52 -12.21
CA GLU A 253 7.50 -9.07 -13.08
C GLU A 253 7.08 -8.05 -14.13
N GLY A 254 7.09 -8.44 -15.40
CA GLY A 254 6.75 -7.56 -16.52
C GLY A 254 7.85 -6.58 -16.94
N VAL A 255 9.02 -6.63 -16.33
CA VAL A 255 10.19 -5.84 -16.74
C VAL A 255 11.06 -6.67 -17.68
N THR A 256 11.39 -6.10 -18.86
CA THR A 256 12.34 -6.72 -19.78
C THR A 256 13.75 -6.30 -19.37
N ASP A 257 14.65 -7.25 -19.16
CA ASP A 257 16.04 -7.01 -18.74
C ASP A 257 16.12 -6.21 -17.41
N PRO A 258 15.70 -6.81 -16.28
CA PRO A 258 15.61 -6.11 -15.01
C PRO A 258 16.97 -5.58 -14.53
N ALA A 259 17.01 -4.31 -14.19
CA ALA A 259 18.15 -3.69 -13.52
C ALA A 259 18.21 -4.13 -12.02
N PRO A 260 19.36 -3.92 -11.33
CA PRO A 260 19.47 -4.27 -9.90
C PRO A 260 18.46 -3.58 -8.98
N ALA A 261 17.92 -2.44 -9.39
CA ALA A 261 16.90 -1.72 -8.65
C ALA A 261 15.48 -2.30 -8.82
N ASP A 262 15.25 -3.10 -9.88
CA ASP A 262 13.95 -3.73 -10.10
C ASP A 262 13.75 -4.90 -9.13
N GLY A 263 12.64 -4.90 -8.41
CA GLY A 263 12.34 -5.85 -7.34
C GLY A 263 12.98 -5.50 -5.99
N SER A 264 13.62 -4.34 -5.88
CA SER A 264 14.19 -3.81 -4.63
C SER A 264 13.24 -2.85 -3.93
N VAL A 265 13.53 -2.53 -2.67
CA VAL A 265 12.92 -1.37 -2.01
C VAL A 265 13.86 -0.19 -2.15
N LEU A 266 13.33 0.91 -2.65
CA LEU A 266 14.04 2.18 -2.77
C LEU A 266 13.65 3.11 -1.62
N VAL A 267 14.51 4.08 -1.31
CA VAL A 267 14.22 5.19 -0.40
C VAL A 267 14.55 6.51 -1.07
N LEU A 268 13.66 7.46 -0.97
CA LEU A 268 13.87 8.86 -1.32
C LEU A 268 14.00 9.65 0.00
N PRO A 269 15.22 10.01 0.42
CA PRO A 269 15.42 10.77 1.65
C PRO A 269 14.81 12.17 1.56
N ASP A 270 14.37 12.70 2.69
CA ASP A 270 13.83 14.08 2.80
C ASP A 270 12.76 14.41 1.75
N ALA A 271 11.89 13.46 1.48
CA ALA A 271 10.83 13.62 0.47
C ALA A 271 9.75 14.64 0.89
N GLY A 272 9.52 14.76 2.16
CA GLY A 272 8.49 15.55 2.85
C GLY A 272 8.23 14.94 4.21
N THR A 273 7.11 15.21 4.85
CA THR A 273 6.73 14.57 6.11
C THR A 273 5.43 13.78 5.92
N GLY A 274 5.47 12.49 6.19
CA GLY A 274 4.33 11.59 6.03
C GLY A 274 3.42 11.53 7.25
N LEU A 275 2.34 10.77 7.11
CA LEU A 275 1.42 10.45 8.19
C LEU A 275 1.83 9.15 8.87
N ARG A 276 1.62 9.07 10.18
CA ARG A 276 1.77 7.80 10.90
C ARG A 276 0.69 6.80 10.44
N SER A 277 1.10 5.59 10.08
CA SER A 277 0.16 4.52 9.78
C SER A 277 -0.65 4.13 11.02
N HIS A 278 -1.97 3.96 10.86
CA HIS A 278 -2.81 3.40 11.91
C HIS A 278 -2.58 1.89 12.06
N THR A 279 -2.88 1.37 13.26
CA THR A 279 -2.77 -0.05 13.59
C THR A 279 -4.14 -0.70 13.67
N PHE A 280 -4.26 -1.93 13.20
CA PHE A 280 -5.51 -2.69 13.28
C PHE A 280 -5.87 -3.01 14.73
N ALA A 281 -7.13 -2.78 15.12
CA ALA A 281 -7.58 -2.87 16.52
C ALA A 281 -7.87 -4.30 17.03
N GLY A 282 -7.88 -5.30 16.14
CA GLY A 282 -8.16 -6.70 16.45
C GLY A 282 -6.94 -7.55 16.79
#